data_b855cd9fe1b1c7b3d5d76350db9b702c
#
_entry.id   b855cd9fe1b1c7b3d5d76350db9b702c
#
_cell.length_a   1.000
_cell.length_b   1.000
_cell.length_c   1.000
_cell.angle_alpha   90.00
_cell.angle_beta   90.00
_cell.angle_gamma   90.00
#
_symmetry.space_group_name_H-M   'P 1'
#
loop_
_entity.id
_entity.type
_entity.pdbx_description
1 polymer ?
#
loop_
_entity_poly.entity_id
_entity_poly.type
_entity_poly.pdbx_seq_one_letter_code
_entity_poly.pdbx_strand_id
1 'polypeptide(L)' 'MKDYHINIFYSDEDGGYIADIPDLDACSAFAETPEKALTEVEIAKVAWLKAARKAGKRIPKPRYRPVIYQVAG' A
#
# COMPACT_ATOMS: atom_id res chain seq x y z
N MET A 1 -10.49 13.68 4.65
CA MET A 1 -9.27 13.42 3.89
C MET A 1 -9.26 11.99 3.38
N LYS A 2 -8.77 11.78 2.18
CA LYS A 2 -8.74 10.46 1.59
C LYS A 2 -7.34 9.87 1.67
N ASP A 3 -7.27 8.60 1.96
CA ASP A 3 -6.01 7.88 2.02
C ASP A 3 -6.08 6.67 1.09
N TYR A 4 -4.95 6.02 0.91
CA TYR A 4 -4.87 4.87 0.01
C TYR A 4 -5.31 3.60 0.69
N HIS A 5 -5.90 2.72 -0.10
CA HIS A 5 -6.20 1.36 0.36
C HIS A 5 -4.90 0.59 0.59
N ILE A 6 -4.85 -0.17 1.65
CA ILE A 6 -3.71 -1.03 1.96
C ILE A 6 -4.20 -2.46 2.09
N ASN A 7 -3.61 -3.36 1.31
CA ASN A 7 -3.83 -4.80 1.45
C ASN A 7 -2.77 -5.37 2.36
N ILE A 8 -3.16 -6.24 3.27
CA ILE A 8 -2.21 -6.98 4.10
C ILE A 8 -2.60 -8.45 4.03
N PHE A 9 -1.65 -9.31 3.69
CA PHE A 9 -1.92 -10.74 3.55
C PHE A 9 -0.68 -11.57 3.87
N TYR A 10 -0.91 -12.82 4.26
CA TYR A 10 0.18 -13.74 4.52
C TYR A 10 0.71 -14.31 3.20
N SER A 11 2.02 -14.35 3.06
CA SER A 11 2.67 -14.92 1.89
C SER A 11 3.40 -16.21 2.29
N ASP A 12 2.91 -17.33 1.78
CA ASP A 12 3.55 -18.63 2.03
C ASP A 12 4.97 -18.67 1.46
N GLU A 13 5.16 -18.05 0.31
CA GLU A 13 6.47 -18.05 -0.33
C GLU A 13 7.51 -17.30 0.48
N ASP A 14 7.10 -16.21 1.12
CA ASP A 14 8.01 -15.34 1.84
C ASP A 14 8.07 -15.62 3.33
N GLY A 15 7.14 -16.42 3.83
CA GLY A 15 7.12 -16.80 5.24
C GLY A 15 6.74 -15.66 6.18
N GLY A 16 5.89 -14.75 5.73
CA GLY A 16 5.47 -13.62 6.53
C GLY A 16 4.36 -12.83 5.85
N TYR A 17 4.19 -11.60 6.25
CA TYR A 17 3.10 -10.75 5.77
C TYR A 17 3.58 -9.70 4.79
N ILE A 18 2.81 -9.51 3.75
CA ILE A 18 3.05 -8.45 2.77
C ILE A 18 1.96 -7.41 2.92
N ALA A 19 2.37 -6.14 2.93
CA ALA A 19 1.46 -5.01 2.85
C ALA A 19 1.73 -4.30 1.53
N ASP A 20 0.66 -3.90 0.86
CA ASP A 20 0.79 -3.36 -0.49
C ASP A 20 -0.25 -2.26 -0.70
N ILE A 21 0.15 -1.20 -1.39
CA ILE A 21 -0.72 -0.08 -1.73
C ILE A 21 -0.96 -0.11 -3.24
N PRO A 22 -2.13 -0.63 -3.68
CA PRO A 22 -2.37 -0.82 -5.13
C PRO A 22 -2.27 0.45 -5.97
N ASP A 23 -2.62 1.60 -5.41
CA ASP A 23 -2.60 2.85 -6.16
C ASP A 23 -1.21 3.43 -6.36
N LEU A 24 -0.21 2.91 -5.66
CA LEU A 24 1.17 3.38 -5.77
C LEU A 24 2.02 2.25 -6.33
N ASP A 25 2.61 2.48 -7.51
CA ASP A 25 3.40 1.44 -8.18
C ASP A 25 4.55 0.97 -7.32
N ALA A 26 4.63 -0.35 -7.13
CA ALA A 26 5.72 -1.00 -6.39
C ALA A 26 5.86 -0.50 -4.95
N CYS A 27 4.77 -0.03 -4.34
CA CYS A 27 4.81 0.40 -2.94
C CYS A 27 4.31 -0.75 -2.05
N SER A 28 5.23 -1.53 -1.54
CA SER A 28 4.91 -2.68 -0.70
C SER A 28 5.98 -2.87 0.36
N ALA A 29 5.67 -3.70 1.35
CA ALA A 29 6.58 -4.00 2.43
C ALA A 29 6.33 -5.41 2.95
N PHE A 30 7.34 -5.99 3.59
CA PHE A 30 7.25 -7.31 4.17
C PHE A 30 7.60 -7.22 5.65
N ALA A 31 6.91 -8.00 6.48
CA ALA A 31 7.24 -8.12 7.89
C ALA A 31 6.73 -9.44 8.45
N GLU A 32 7.17 -9.78 9.64
CA GLU A 32 6.80 -11.04 10.28
C GLU A 32 5.38 -11.04 10.83
N THR A 33 4.84 -9.85 11.12
CA THR A 33 3.47 -9.70 11.64
C THR A 33 2.70 -8.70 10.81
N PRO A 34 1.35 -8.79 10.78
CA PRO A 34 0.57 -7.81 10.04
C PRO A 34 0.72 -6.39 10.55
N GLU A 35 0.87 -6.22 11.87
CA GLU A 35 1.08 -4.90 12.46
C GLU A 35 2.39 -4.27 11.98
N LYS A 36 3.46 -5.07 11.93
CA LYS A 36 4.74 -4.58 11.43
C LYS A 36 4.69 -4.30 9.94
N ALA A 37 3.98 -5.14 9.18
CA ALA A 37 3.82 -4.92 7.74
C ALA A 37 3.12 -3.58 7.49
N LEU A 38 2.09 -3.26 8.27
CA LEU A 38 1.40 -1.99 8.16
C LEU A 38 2.34 -0.82 8.45
N THR A 39 3.09 -0.92 9.54
CA THR A 39 4.06 0.13 9.90
C THR A 39 5.07 0.35 8.76
N GLU A 40 5.61 -0.75 8.23
CA GLU A 40 6.62 -0.67 7.17
C GLU A 40 6.07 -0.10 5.87
N VAL A 41 4.85 -0.47 5.49
CA VAL A 41 4.28 0.04 4.25
C VAL A 41 3.91 1.52 4.37
N GLU A 42 3.58 1.98 5.58
CA GLU A 42 3.32 3.41 5.78
C GLU A 42 4.59 4.23 5.65
N ILE A 43 5.72 3.68 6.12
CA ILE A 43 7.02 4.31 5.90
C ILE A 43 7.35 4.34 4.40
N ALA A 44 7.11 3.22 3.72
CA ALA A 44 7.34 3.14 2.28
C ALA A 44 6.46 4.13 1.51
N LYS A 45 5.22 4.32 1.95
CA LYS A 45 4.30 5.28 1.33
C LYS A 45 4.85 6.71 1.42
N VAL A 46 5.32 7.10 2.59
CA VAL A 46 5.88 8.45 2.79
C VAL A 46 7.09 8.65 1.87
N ALA A 47 7.97 7.67 1.82
CA ALA A 47 9.16 7.74 0.96
C ALA A 47 8.76 7.79 -0.52
N TRP A 48 7.78 6.99 -0.92
CA TRP A 48 7.29 6.95 -2.30
C TRP A 48 6.73 8.30 -2.73
N LEU A 49 5.88 8.90 -1.88
CA LEU A 49 5.26 10.18 -2.19
C LEU A 49 6.30 11.31 -2.24
N LYS A 50 7.26 11.26 -1.33
CA LYS A 50 8.35 12.24 -1.32
C LYS A 50 9.18 12.13 -2.59
N ALA A 51 9.53 10.92 -3.00
CA ALA A 51 10.30 10.71 -4.23
C ALA A 51 9.53 11.13 -5.47
N ALA A 52 8.22 10.86 -5.52
CA ALA A 52 7.38 11.25 -6.64
C ALA A 52 7.30 12.77 -6.78
N ARG A 53 7.14 13.49 -5.67
CA ARG A 53 7.12 14.96 -5.69
C ARG A 53 8.44 15.52 -6.18
N LYS A 54 9.54 14.95 -5.68
CA LYS A 54 10.88 15.40 -6.06
C LYS A 54 11.15 15.17 -7.54
N ALA A 55 10.61 14.09 -8.10
CA ALA A 55 10.77 13.79 -9.52
C ALA A 55 9.76 14.51 -10.40
N GLY A 56 8.87 15.31 -9.82
CA GLY A 56 7.84 16.03 -10.58
C GLY A 56 6.74 15.14 -11.10
N LYS A 57 6.58 13.95 -10.54
CA LYS A 57 5.53 13.03 -10.95
C LYS A 57 4.21 13.40 -10.29
N ARG A 58 3.11 13.10 -10.99
CA ARG A 58 1.78 13.30 -10.44
C ARG A 58 1.55 12.32 -9.29
N ILE A 59 1.00 12.82 -8.20
CA ILE A 59 0.61 11.97 -7.07
C ILE A 59 -0.72 11.30 -7.41
N PRO A 60 -0.80 9.96 -7.45
CA PRO A 60 -2.06 9.29 -7.78
C PRO A 60 -3.13 9.56 -6.72
N LYS A 61 -4.36 9.68 -7.16
CA LYS A 61 -5.49 9.78 -6.25
C LYS A 61 -5.90 8.37 -5.82
N PRO A 62 -6.38 8.20 -4.58
CA PRO A 62 -6.89 6.91 -4.13
C PRO A 62 -8.07 6.47 -4.99
N ARG A 63 -7.91 5.36 -5.71
CA ARG A 63 -8.93 4.85 -6.63
C ARG A 63 -9.31 3.40 -6.35
N TYR A 64 -8.34 2.63 -5.87
CA TYR A 64 -8.59 1.21 -5.67
C TYR A 64 -9.72 0.98 -4.68
N ARG A 65 -10.62 0.09 -5.04
CA ARG A 65 -11.71 -0.33 -4.17
C ARG A 65 -11.78 -1.84 -4.16
N PRO A 66 -11.84 -2.46 -2.98
CA PRO A 66 -12.02 -3.91 -2.93
C PRO A 66 -13.36 -4.32 -3.51
N VAL A 67 -13.43 -5.56 -3.95
CA VAL A 67 -14.63 -6.12 -4.58
C VAL A 67 -15.89 -5.92 -3.72
N ILE A 68 -15.74 -6.02 -2.42
CA ILE A 68 -16.86 -5.86 -1.48
C ILE A 68 -17.56 -4.50 -1.64
N TYR A 69 -16.79 -3.44 -1.88
CA TYR A 69 -17.37 -2.12 -2.10
C TYR A 69 -17.94 -1.96 -3.50
N GLN A 70 -17.35 -2.65 -4.47
CA GLN A 70 -17.83 -2.61 -5.85
C GLN A 70 -19.20 -3.27 -5.96
N VAL A 71 -19.39 -4.35 -5.22
CA VAL A 71 -20.67 -5.06 -5.21
C VAL A 71 -21.74 -4.26 -4.47
N ALA A 72 -21.37 -3.59 -3.39
CA ALA A 72 -22.30 -2.81 -2.57
C ALA A 72 -22.70 -1.50 -3.25
N GLY A 73 -21.87 -1.01 -4.13
CA GLY A 73 -22.12 0.24 -4.85
C GLY A 73 -22.96 0.02 -6.05
#